data_9849068d26f1c83a5f64bda0dc992c3d
#
_entry.id   9849068d26f1c83a5f64bda0dc992c3d
#
_cell.length_a   1.000
_cell.length_b   1.000
_cell.length_c   1.000
_cell.angle_alpha   90.00
_cell.angle_beta   90.00
_cell.angle_gamma   90.00
#
_symmetry.space_group_name_H-M   'P 1'
#
loop_
_entity.id
_entity.type
_entity.pdbx_description
1 polymer ?
#
loop_
_entity_poly.entity_id
_entity_poly.type
_entity_poly.pdbx_seq_one_letter_code
_entity_poly.pdbx_strand_id
1 'polypeptide(L)'
;MKGIWGKIAGIVLGMLCFCIPLWSCAMFEASDKKVSDMDFTVVNPEVLSEEIRKMIEERKKDAFQMAYHDGSYSYIIVGYGQQETSGYSIAVNDVYQGEDGIWVDTDLIGPEKSEKTEAAASSPFVVIKIESVDQTIRFKN
;
A
#
# COMPACT_ATOMS: atom_id res chain seq x y z
N MET A 1 49.35 -66.43 -23.25
CA MET A 1 48.37 -65.50 -23.66
C MET A 1 47.66 -64.83 -22.61
N LYS A 2 47.99 -63.69 -22.39
CA LYS A 2 47.42 -62.94 -21.29
C LYS A 2 46.53 -61.90 -21.83
N GLY A 3 45.29 -62.13 -21.72
CA GLY A 3 44.34 -61.08 -21.96
C GLY A 3 44.57 -59.94 -21.00
N ILE A 4 44.93 -58.84 -21.49
CA ILE A 4 44.97 -57.64 -20.71
C ILE A 4 43.51 -57.15 -20.53
N TRP A 5 42.83 -57.92 -19.74
CA TRP A 5 41.52 -57.57 -19.33
C TRP A 5 41.57 -56.75 -18.05
N GLY A 6 42.65 -56.13 -17.93
CA GLY A 6 42.80 -55.27 -16.80
C GLY A 6 42.35 -53.89 -17.18
N LYS A 7 41.34 -53.51 -16.53
CA LYS A 7 41.29 -52.11 -16.14
C LYS A 7 40.84 -51.15 -17.22
N ILE A 8 39.74 -51.44 -17.75
CA ILE A 8 38.85 -50.34 -18.00
C ILE A 8 38.02 -50.19 -16.74
N ALA A 9 38.68 -49.73 -15.71
CA ALA A 9 37.96 -49.07 -14.66
C ALA A 9 37.36 -47.83 -15.30
N GLY A 10 36.17 -48.00 -15.79
CA GLY A 10 35.39 -46.88 -16.17
C GLY A 10 35.23 -45.96 -14.98
N ILE A 11 36.00 -44.95 -14.97
CA ILE A 11 35.69 -43.79 -14.13
C ILE A 11 34.47 -43.20 -14.72
N VAL A 12 33.33 -43.77 -14.30
CA VAL A 12 32.07 -43.05 -14.39
C VAL A 12 32.19 -41.94 -13.40
N LEU A 13 32.82 -40.87 -13.86
CA LEU A 13 32.74 -39.61 -13.18
C LEU A 13 31.27 -39.20 -13.30
N GLY A 14 30.50 -39.62 -12.32
CA GLY A 14 29.14 -39.15 -12.16
C GLY A 14 29.18 -37.65 -12.00
N MET A 15 29.01 -36.97 -13.12
CA MET A 15 28.71 -35.57 -13.13
C MET A 15 27.36 -35.41 -12.47
N LEU A 16 27.39 -35.33 -11.14
CA LEU A 16 26.25 -34.93 -10.37
C LEU A 16 25.96 -33.48 -10.80
N CYS A 17 25.12 -33.38 -11.81
CA CYS A 17 24.52 -32.12 -12.16
C CYS A 17 23.64 -31.71 -10.96
N PHE A 18 24.23 -30.95 -10.09
CA PHE A 18 23.52 -30.34 -8.97
C PHE A 18 22.63 -29.28 -9.60
N CYS A 19 21.46 -29.71 -10.07
CA CYS A 19 20.38 -28.80 -10.39
C CYS A 19 19.95 -28.13 -9.11
N ILE A 20 20.62 -27.06 -8.76
CA ILE A 20 20.11 -26.12 -7.78
C ILE A 20 18.85 -25.57 -8.42
N PRO A 21 17.66 -25.81 -7.87
CA PRO A 21 16.51 -25.06 -8.29
C PRO A 21 16.80 -23.61 -7.89
N LEU A 22 17.08 -22.79 -8.86
CA LEU A 22 16.95 -21.36 -8.69
C LEU A 22 15.49 -21.11 -8.37
N TRP A 23 15.17 -21.17 -7.09
CA TRP A 23 13.96 -20.54 -6.61
C TRP A 23 14.13 -19.04 -6.85
N SER A 24 13.80 -18.68 -8.05
CA SER A 24 13.48 -17.31 -8.35
C SER A 24 12.30 -16.96 -7.44
N CYS A 25 12.58 -16.37 -6.29
CA CYS A 25 11.60 -15.56 -5.62
C CYS A 25 11.28 -14.45 -6.61
N ALA A 26 10.27 -14.67 -7.44
CA ALA A 26 9.62 -13.58 -8.11
C ALA A 26 9.05 -12.71 -6.99
N MET A 27 9.76 -11.67 -6.63
CA MET A 27 9.17 -10.57 -5.88
C MET A 27 8.03 -10.08 -6.74
N PHE A 28 6.84 -10.41 -6.32
CA PHE A 28 5.64 -9.87 -6.93
C PHE A 28 5.58 -8.41 -6.49
N GLU A 29 6.19 -7.54 -7.27
CA GLU A 29 6.04 -6.10 -7.09
C GLU A 29 4.60 -5.77 -7.46
N ALA A 30 3.91 -5.14 -6.51
CA ALA A 30 2.59 -4.61 -6.76
C ALA A 30 2.66 -3.60 -7.91
N SER A 31 1.90 -3.84 -8.97
CA SER A 31 1.87 -2.94 -10.12
C SER A 31 0.97 -1.75 -9.83
N ASP A 32 1.54 -0.56 -9.79
CA ASP A 32 0.81 0.70 -9.65
C ASP A 32 0.29 1.25 -10.99
N LYS A 33 0.42 0.46 -12.05
CA LYS A 33 -0.02 0.85 -13.38
C LYS A 33 -1.53 1.09 -13.40
N LYS A 34 -1.90 2.30 -13.77
CA LYS A 34 -3.29 2.71 -13.88
C LYS A 34 -3.99 2.02 -15.05
N VAL A 35 -5.09 1.38 -14.77
CA VAL A 35 -5.98 0.74 -15.77
C VAL A 35 -7.13 1.67 -16.12
N SER A 36 -7.77 2.27 -15.11
CA SER A 36 -8.88 3.22 -15.30
C SER A 36 -9.00 4.19 -14.13
N ASP A 37 -9.61 5.34 -14.40
CA ASP A 37 -10.00 6.29 -13.37
C ASP A 37 -11.13 5.72 -12.51
N MET A 38 -11.21 6.17 -11.26
CA MET A 38 -12.32 5.89 -10.37
C MET A 38 -12.94 7.19 -9.86
N ASP A 39 -14.26 7.20 -9.81
CA ASP A 39 -14.98 8.28 -9.15
C ASP A 39 -14.80 8.16 -7.63
N PHE A 40 -14.48 9.24 -7.00
CA PHE A 40 -14.35 9.33 -5.55
C PHE A 40 -14.84 10.67 -5.01
N THR A 41 -15.17 10.68 -3.75
CA THR A 41 -15.57 11.88 -3.03
C THR A 41 -14.75 12.01 -1.76
N VAL A 42 -14.20 13.19 -1.51
CA VAL A 42 -13.61 13.51 -0.21
C VAL A 42 -14.74 13.87 0.74
N VAL A 43 -14.85 13.14 1.83
CA VAL A 43 -15.96 13.24 2.76
C VAL A 43 -15.62 14.19 3.89
N ASN A 44 -16.54 15.11 4.21
CA ASN A 44 -16.40 15.94 5.40
C ASN A 44 -16.50 15.04 6.65
N PRO A 45 -15.53 15.09 7.58
CA PRO A 45 -15.55 14.29 8.80
C PRO A 45 -16.81 14.46 9.66
N GLU A 46 -17.50 15.59 9.58
CA GLU A 46 -18.71 15.86 10.35
C GLU A 46 -19.90 14.96 9.98
N VAL A 47 -19.92 14.46 8.74
CA VAL A 47 -21.01 13.59 8.26
C VAL A 47 -20.71 12.10 8.40
N LEU A 48 -19.56 11.75 8.95
CA LEU A 48 -19.19 10.35 9.18
C LEU A 48 -20.02 9.71 10.28
N SER A 49 -20.23 8.40 10.18
CA SER A 49 -20.81 7.63 11.26
C SER A 49 -19.95 7.73 12.52
N GLU A 50 -20.59 7.59 13.68
CA GLU A 50 -19.87 7.61 14.96
C GLU A 50 -18.82 6.49 15.05
N GLU A 51 -19.11 5.35 14.46
CA GLU A 51 -18.19 4.21 14.40
C GLU A 51 -16.89 4.57 13.66
N ILE A 52 -17.00 5.18 12.48
CA ILE A 52 -15.82 5.61 11.71
C ILE A 52 -15.05 6.70 12.47
N ARG A 53 -15.75 7.67 13.04
CA ARG A 53 -15.12 8.72 13.85
C ARG A 53 -14.32 8.16 15.03
N LYS A 54 -14.89 7.20 15.75
CA LYS A 54 -14.22 6.54 16.86
C LYS A 54 -12.94 5.82 16.40
N MET A 55 -13.01 5.09 15.30
CA MET A 55 -11.83 4.42 14.74
C MET A 55 -10.73 5.40 14.36
N ILE A 56 -11.07 6.57 13.83
CA ILE A 56 -10.12 7.62 13.50
C ILE A 56 -9.48 8.20 14.77
N GLU A 57 -10.30 8.54 15.78
CA GLU A 57 -9.82 9.10 17.05
C GLU A 57 -8.82 8.19 17.77
N GLU A 58 -9.04 6.88 17.69
CA GLU A 58 -8.14 5.88 18.29
C GLU A 58 -6.78 5.77 17.56
N ARG A 59 -6.71 6.17 16.28
CA ARG A 59 -5.54 5.95 15.43
C ARG A 59 -4.80 7.21 15.01
N LYS A 60 -5.44 8.37 15.04
CA LYS A 60 -4.95 9.60 14.41
C LYS A 60 -3.63 10.15 14.92
N LYS A 61 -3.17 9.72 16.10
CA LYS A 61 -1.86 10.12 16.63
C LYS A 61 -0.69 9.53 15.84
N ASP A 62 -0.91 8.36 15.26
CA ASP A 62 0.07 7.68 14.43
C ASP A 62 -0.35 7.76 12.96
N ALA A 63 0.60 7.62 12.05
CA ALA A 63 0.27 7.46 10.65
C ALA A 63 -0.50 6.14 10.45
N PHE A 64 -1.61 6.19 9.74
CA PHE A 64 -2.44 5.02 9.52
C PHE A 64 -3.16 5.05 8.18
N GLN A 65 -3.53 3.87 7.73
CA GLN A 65 -4.33 3.66 6.54
C GLN A 65 -5.37 2.58 6.86
N MET A 66 -6.61 2.83 6.55
CA MET A 66 -7.68 1.85 6.77
C MET A 66 -8.78 1.98 5.74
N ALA A 67 -9.53 0.90 5.56
CA ALA A 67 -10.75 0.90 4.78
C ALA A 67 -11.91 0.35 5.61
N TYR A 68 -13.06 0.98 5.47
CA TYR A 68 -14.32 0.57 6.09
C TYR A 68 -15.37 0.38 5.00
N HIS A 69 -16.07 -0.73 5.03
CA HIS A 69 -17.10 -1.08 4.05
C HIS A 69 -18.48 -1.11 4.72
N ASP A 70 -19.42 -0.38 4.17
CA ASP A 70 -20.81 -0.37 4.67
C ASP A 70 -21.78 -1.18 3.80
N GLY A 71 -21.25 -1.89 2.81
CA GLY A 71 -22.01 -2.67 1.84
C GLY A 71 -22.24 -1.95 0.51
N SER A 72 -22.54 -0.66 0.50
CA SER A 72 -22.73 0.14 -0.71
C SER A 72 -21.49 0.94 -1.09
N TYR A 73 -20.76 1.38 -0.08
CA TYR A 73 -19.58 2.21 -0.24
C TYR A 73 -18.40 1.70 0.55
N SER A 74 -17.22 2.06 0.08
CA SER A 74 -15.97 1.90 0.82
C SER A 74 -15.44 3.26 1.22
N TYR A 75 -15.11 3.40 2.49
CA TYR A 75 -14.48 4.59 3.07
C TYR A 75 -13.02 4.29 3.30
N ILE A 76 -12.16 5.04 2.64
CA ILE A 76 -10.71 4.89 2.72
C ILE A 76 -10.19 6.05 3.55
N ILE A 77 -9.53 5.76 4.64
CA ILE A 77 -9.03 6.77 5.56
C ILE A 77 -7.51 6.72 5.57
N VAL A 78 -6.90 7.88 5.33
CA VAL A 78 -5.44 8.06 5.37
C VAL A 78 -5.12 9.14 6.40
N GLY A 79 -4.36 8.78 7.40
CA GLY A 79 -3.85 9.69 8.42
C GLY A 79 -2.33 9.74 8.40
N TYR A 80 -1.78 10.93 8.58
CA TYR A 80 -0.33 11.15 8.56
C TYR A 80 0.30 11.27 9.95
N GLY A 81 -0.50 11.01 10.99
CA GLY A 81 -0.03 11.11 12.36
C GLY A 81 0.02 12.54 12.87
N GLN A 82 0.43 12.66 14.11
CA GLN A 82 0.50 13.94 14.79
C GLN A 82 1.61 14.82 14.22
N GLN A 83 1.26 16.05 13.88
CA GLN A 83 2.17 17.12 13.46
C GLN A 83 2.34 18.13 14.58
N GLU A 84 3.44 18.85 14.61
CA GLU A 84 3.77 19.78 15.69
C GLU A 84 2.93 21.06 15.68
N THR A 85 2.38 21.42 14.52
CA THR A 85 1.62 22.66 14.35
C THR A 85 0.31 22.43 13.60
N SER A 86 -0.55 23.44 13.58
CA SER A 86 -1.70 23.51 12.67
C SER A 86 -1.27 23.82 11.24
N GLY A 87 -2.20 23.87 10.30
CA GLY A 87 -2.00 24.29 8.90
C GLY A 87 -1.61 23.16 7.96
N TYR A 88 -1.54 21.93 8.42
CA TYR A 88 -1.34 20.76 7.54
C TYR A 88 -2.64 20.34 6.87
N SER A 89 -2.54 19.98 5.62
CA SER A 89 -3.64 19.41 4.83
C SER A 89 -3.18 18.19 4.05
N ILE A 90 -4.14 17.43 3.52
CA ILE A 90 -3.86 16.25 2.71
C ILE A 90 -4.45 16.47 1.34
N ALA A 91 -3.61 16.37 0.31
CA ALA A 91 -4.05 16.31 -1.07
C ALA A 91 -4.35 14.87 -1.46
N VAL A 92 -5.51 14.64 -2.07
CA VAL A 92 -5.82 13.40 -2.77
C VAL A 92 -5.47 13.62 -4.23
N ASN A 93 -4.36 13.07 -4.67
CA ASN A 93 -3.87 13.26 -6.02
C ASN A 93 -4.66 12.43 -7.02
N ASP A 94 -4.90 11.15 -6.67
CA ASP A 94 -5.64 10.24 -7.53
C ASP A 94 -6.22 9.06 -6.74
N VAL A 95 -7.31 8.52 -7.25
CA VAL A 95 -7.87 7.23 -6.87
C VAL A 95 -8.17 6.49 -8.16
N TYR A 96 -7.56 5.35 -8.37
CA TYR A 96 -7.66 4.67 -9.63
C TYR A 96 -7.62 3.14 -9.50
N GLN A 97 -8.15 2.48 -10.51
CA GLN A 97 -8.03 1.04 -10.69
C GLN A 97 -6.65 0.72 -11.27
N GLY A 98 -5.86 -0.02 -10.55
CA GLY A 98 -4.63 -0.64 -11.04
C GLY A 98 -4.84 -2.10 -11.46
N GLU A 99 -3.78 -2.75 -11.91
CA GLU A 99 -3.82 -4.16 -12.31
C GLU A 99 -4.09 -5.10 -11.13
N ASP A 100 -3.72 -4.70 -9.93
CA ASP A 100 -3.75 -5.54 -8.72
C ASP A 100 -4.58 -4.95 -7.56
N GLY A 101 -5.40 -3.98 -7.81
CA GLY A 101 -6.27 -3.38 -6.82
C GLY A 101 -6.57 -1.91 -7.07
N ILE A 102 -7.20 -1.30 -6.09
CA ILE A 102 -7.50 0.13 -6.10
C ILE A 102 -6.34 0.88 -5.45
N TRP A 103 -5.79 1.83 -6.17
CA TRP A 103 -4.69 2.68 -5.69
C TRP A 103 -5.19 4.03 -5.23
N VAL A 104 -4.69 4.46 -4.10
CA VAL A 104 -4.96 5.76 -3.49
C VAL A 104 -3.65 6.50 -3.34
N ASP A 105 -3.56 7.65 -3.99
CA ASP A 105 -2.38 8.51 -3.99
C ASP A 105 -2.70 9.79 -3.21
N THR A 106 -1.98 10.01 -2.14
CA THR A 106 -2.16 11.18 -1.26
C THR A 106 -0.82 11.78 -0.87
N ASP A 107 -0.81 13.09 -0.61
CA ASP A 107 0.34 13.80 -0.09
C ASP A 107 -0.02 14.66 1.12
N LEU A 108 0.87 14.71 2.09
CA LEU A 108 0.78 15.67 3.18
C LEU A 108 1.36 17.00 2.75
N ILE A 109 0.56 18.05 2.88
CA ILE A 109 0.96 19.41 2.56
C ILE A 109 1.11 20.18 3.86
N GLY A 110 2.32 20.68 4.11
CA GLY A 110 2.59 21.54 5.26
C GLY A 110 2.10 22.97 5.06
N PRO A 111 2.05 23.77 6.14
CA PRO A 111 1.65 25.16 6.07
C PRO A 111 2.65 25.95 5.21
N GLU A 112 2.13 26.96 4.51
CA GLU A 112 2.99 27.92 3.80
C GLU A 112 3.79 28.76 4.80
N LYS A 113 4.98 29.19 4.39
CA LYS A 113 5.87 30.01 5.26
C LYS A 113 5.23 31.33 5.73
N SER A 114 4.25 31.83 4.99
CA SER A 114 3.49 33.05 5.31
C SER A 114 2.26 32.79 6.18
N GLU A 115 1.87 31.52 6.36
CA GLU A 115 0.73 31.17 7.20
C GLU A 115 1.05 31.33 8.69
N LYS A 116 0.12 31.90 9.41
CA LYS A 116 0.16 31.90 10.87
C LYS A 116 -0.29 30.51 11.33
N THR A 117 0.65 29.73 11.81
CA THR A 117 0.35 28.45 12.43
C THR A 117 0.25 28.59 13.93
N GLU A 118 -0.63 27.82 14.54
CA GLU A 118 -0.66 27.67 15.98
C GLU A 118 0.30 26.56 16.40
N ALA A 119 1.02 26.78 17.50
CA ALA A 119 1.92 25.79 18.09
C ALA A 119 1.14 24.64 18.78
N ALA A 120 -0.03 24.31 18.27
CA ALA A 120 -0.88 23.22 18.76
C ALA A 120 -0.75 22.02 17.81
N ALA A 121 -0.49 20.85 18.37
CA ALA A 121 -0.43 19.62 17.62
C ALA A 121 -1.71 19.39 16.82
N SER A 122 -1.57 18.93 15.59
CA SER A 122 -2.67 18.52 14.73
C SER A 122 -2.46 17.09 14.24
N SER A 123 -3.55 16.42 13.91
CA SER A 123 -3.52 15.05 13.40
C SER A 123 -4.31 14.99 12.09
N PRO A 124 -3.71 15.39 10.96
CA PRO A 124 -4.40 15.47 9.69
C PRO A 124 -4.76 14.07 9.18
N PHE A 125 -5.98 13.94 8.71
CA PHE A 125 -6.47 12.76 8.02
C PHE A 125 -7.46 13.14 6.91
N VAL A 126 -7.64 12.26 5.96
CA VAL A 126 -8.62 12.40 4.88
C VAL A 126 -9.48 11.16 4.81
N VAL A 127 -10.75 11.34 4.50
CA VAL A 127 -11.69 10.27 4.24
C VAL A 127 -12.16 10.33 2.80
N ILE A 128 -11.95 9.26 2.08
CA ILE A 128 -12.30 9.11 0.67
C ILE A 128 -13.40 8.06 0.57
N LYS A 129 -14.48 8.41 -0.12
CA LYS A 129 -15.60 7.51 -0.39
C LYS A 129 -15.57 7.08 -1.85
N ILE A 130 -15.65 5.79 -2.07
CA ILE A 130 -15.82 5.17 -3.39
C ILE A 130 -17.00 4.20 -3.35
N GLU A 131 -17.51 3.80 -4.52
CA GLU A 131 -18.42 2.67 -4.59
C GLU A 131 -17.73 1.41 -4.04
N SER A 132 -18.51 0.54 -3.40
CA SER A 132 -17.97 -0.69 -2.84
C SER A 132 -17.39 -1.57 -3.94
N VAL A 133 -16.15 -1.99 -3.77
CA VAL A 133 -15.45 -2.87 -4.69
C VAL A 133 -14.85 -4.03 -3.93
N ASP A 134 -14.86 -5.20 -4.55
CA ASP A 134 -14.25 -6.41 -4.01
C ASP A 134 -12.79 -6.52 -4.49
N GLN A 135 -12.01 -5.52 -4.17
CA GLN A 135 -10.60 -5.44 -4.55
C GLN A 135 -9.75 -4.91 -3.40
N THR A 136 -8.50 -5.29 -3.39
CA THR A 136 -7.54 -4.79 -2.40
C THR A 136 -7.31 -3.29 -2.60
N ILE A 137 -7.34 -2.54 -1.52
CA ILE A 137 -6.99 -1.12 -1.52
C ILE A 137 -5.51 -1.00 -1.21
N ARG A 138 -4.81 -0.27 -2.05
CA ARG A 138 -3.38 -0.01 -1.96
C ARG A 138 -3.11 1.47 -1.87
N PHE A 139 -2.04 1.82 -1.19
CA PHE A 139 -1.69 3.21 -0.93
C PHE A 139 -0.33 3.51 -1.55
N LYS A 140 -0.27 4.67 -2.18
CA LYS A 140 0.96 5.24 -2.74
C LYS A 140 1.39 6.40 -1.85
N ASN A 141 2.58 6.29 -1.30
CA ASN A 141 3.20 7.30 -0.43
C ASN A 141 4.49 7.79 -1.06
#